data_e11bdad43aab75aef7325063f0d04ce7
#
_entry.id   e11bdad43aab75aef7325063f0d04ce7
#
_cell.length_a   1.000
_cell.length_b   1.000
_cell.length_c   1.000
_cell.angle_alpha   90.00
_cell.angle_beta   90.00
_cell.angle_gamma   90.00
#
_symmetry.space_group_name_H-M   'P 1'
#
loop_
_entity.id
_entity.type
_entity.pdbx_description
1 polymer ?
#
loop_
_entity_poly.entity_id
_entity_poly.type
_entity_poly.pdbx_seq_one_letter_code
_entity_poly.pdbx_strand_id
1 'polypeptide(L)'
;MRQIKLLLLAVLLLAAGSVMAAKQTKHTFAIANGNFIYDGKPTQIHSGEMHYARVPAPYWRHRMKMMKAMGLNAVATYIFWNHHETSPGVWDWSTGTHNLRQFIKTAGEEGLMVILRPGPYCCAEWEFGGYPWWLPKNKDLVIRTDNKPFLDSCRVYINQLAKQVLDLQVTQGGPVIMVQAENEFGSYVAQRKDIPLETHKRYAAQIRQLLLNAGFTVPMFTSDGSWLFKGGAIEGALPTANGEGDIDKLKKVVNEYHGGVGPYMVAEFYPGWLSHWAEPFPRVSTESVVKQTKKYLDNGISFNYYMVHGGTNFGFIAGANYSNPTNIQPDITS
;
A
#
# COMPACT_ATOMS: atom_id res chain seq x y z
N MET A 1 22.20 -57.59 7.53
CA MET A 1 22.64 -56.27 7.00
C MET A 1 21.71 -55.72 5.87
N ARG A 2 21.26 -56.50 4.92
CA ARG A 2 20.38 -56.05 3.82
C ARG A 2 18.97 -55.64 4.28
N GLN A 3 18.39 -56.38 5.26
CA GLN A 3 17.07 -56.08 5.82
C GLN A 3 17.05 -54.82 6.73
N ILE A 4 18.13 -54.54 7.45
CA ILE A 4 18.24 -53.35 8.30
C ILE A 4 18.36 -52.07 7.41
N LYS A 5 19.01 -52.16 6.26
CA LYS A 5 19.07 -51.06 5.31
C LYS A 5 17.73 -50.74 4.65
N LEU A 6 16.89 -51.74 4.39
CA LEU A 6 15.54 -51.59 3.87
C LEU A 6 14.57 -50.99 4.90
N LEU A 7 14.72 -51.35 6.19
CA LEU A 7 13.91 -50.77 7.27
C LEU A 7 14.27 -49.30 7.52
N LEU A 8 15.55 -48.95 7.48
CA LEU A 8 16.00 -47.54 7.58
C LEU A 8 15.56 -46.69 6.41
N LEU A 9 15.53 -47.24 5.19
CA LEU A 9 15.05 -46.51 4.02
C LEU A 9 13.53 -46.29 4.07
N ALA A 10 12.74 -47.27 4.58
CA ALA A 10 11.30 -47.15 4.76
C ALA A 10 10.94 -46.10 5.85
N VAL A 11 11.70 -46.06 6.95
CA VAL A 11 11.49 -45.04 8.02
C VAL A 11 11.86 -43.64 7.53
N LEU A 12 12.91 -43.49 6.71
CA LEU A 12 13.25 -42.21 6.08
C LEU A 12 12.21 -41.76 5.05
N LEU A 13 11.60 -42.65 4.30
CA LEU A 13 10.52 -42.36 3.35
C LEU A 13 9.19 -42.02 4.06
N LEU A 14 8.92 -42.61 5.22
CA LEU A 14 7.76 -42.26 6.06
C LEU A 14 7.94 -40.93 6.78
N ALA A 15 9.18 -40.55 7.15
CA ALA A 15 9.48 -39.24 7.72
C ALA A 15 9.46 -38.10 6.67
N ALA A 16 9.70 -38.40 5.39
CA ALA A 16 9.64 -37.44 4.30
C ALA A 16 8.18 -37.17 3.82
N GLY A 17 7.22 -37.99 4.22
CA GLY A 17 5.83 -37.94 3.75
C GLY A 17 4.87 -37.06 4.55
N SER A 18 5.31 -36.37 5.60
CA SER A 18 4.43 -35.60 6.50
C SER A 18 4.85 -34.15 6.67
N VAL A 19 5.30 -33.49 5.62
CA VAL A 19 5.10 -32.03 5.54
C VAL A 19 3.64 -31.81 5.16
N MET A 20 2.74 -32.06 6.12
CA MET A 20 1.38 -31.51 6.02
C MET A 20 1.57 -30.00 5.90
N ALA A 21 1.26 -29.45 4.72
CA ALA A 21 1.11 -28.02 4.58
C ALA A 21 0.15 -27.57 5.69
N ALA A 22 0.68 -26.87 6.68
CA ALA A 22 -0.14 -26.39 7.80
C ALA A 22 -1.31 -25.62 7.16
N LYS A 23 -2.55 -26.09 7.42
CA LYS A 23 -3.75 -25.46 6.86
C LYS A 23 -3.73 -24.02 7.31
N GLN A 24 -3.57 -23.12 6.38
CA GLN A 24 -3.44 -21.69 6.65
C GLN A 24 -4.70 -21.23 7.37
N THR A 25 -4.57 -20.74 8.60
CA THR A 25 -5.72 -20.32 9.41
C THR A 25 -6.33 -19.09 8.76
N LYS A 26 -7.61 -19.14 8.43
CA LYS A 26 -8.36 -17.98 7.94
C LYS A 26 -8.69 -17.08 9.10
N HIS A 27 -8.49 -15.80 8.92
CA HIS A 27 -8.82 -14.76 9.88
C HIS A 27 -9.87 -13.82 9.30
N THR A 28 -10.45 -12.98 10.13
CA THR A 28 -11.38 -11.94 9.71
C THR A 28 -10.78 -10.57 9.97
N PHE A 29 -11.02 -9.64 9.06
CA PHE A 29 -10.72 -8.23 9.25
C PHE A 29 -11.87 -7.39 8.69
N ALA A 30 -12.37 -6.47 9.50
CA ALA A 30 -13.52 -5.64 9.15
C ALA A 30 -13.39 -4.23 9.77
N ILE A 31 -14.19 -3.32 9.25
CA ILE A 31 -14.45 -2.03 9.86
C ILE A 31 -15.87 -2.09 10.42
N ALA A 32 -16.02 -1.96 11.74
CA ALA A 32 -17.32 -2.00 12.41
C ALA A 32 -17.28 -1.18 13.72
N ASN A 33 -18.40 -0.53 14.04
CA ASN A 33 -18.57 0.23 15.28
C ASN A 33 -17.44 1.23 15.55
N GLY A 34 -16.96 1.90 14.50
CA GLY A 34 -15.88 2.89 14.59
C GLY A 34 -14.50 2.32 14.86
N ASN A 35 -14.29 1.01 14.68
CA ASN A 35 -13.02 0.33 14.93
C ASN A 35 -12.59 -0.56 13.77
N PHE A 36 -11.29 -0.81 13.65
CA PHE A 36 -10.76 -1.97 12.96
C PHE A 36 -10.97 -3.19 13.86
N ILE A 37 -11.52 -4.26 13.30
CA ILE A 37 -11.83 -5.51 14.01
C ILE A 37 -11.04 -6.65 13.37
N TYR A 38 -10.13 -7.25 14.14
CA TYR A 38 -9.39 -8.46 13.74
C TYR A 38 -9.86 -9.63 14.59
N ASP A 39 -10.40 -10.68 13.97
CA ASP A 39 -10.97 -11.85 14.63
C ASP A 39 -11.96 -11.49 15.76
N GLY A 40 -12.85 -10.54 15.46
CA GLY A 40 -13.87 -10.06 16.40
C GLY A 40 -13.36 -9.11 17.50
N LYS A 41 -12.06 -8.76 17.51
CA LYS A 41 -11.46 -7.89 18.53
C LYS A 41 -11.08 -6.52 17.94
N PRO A 42 -11.40 -5.42 18.64
CA PRO A 42 -10.88 -4.10 18.27
C PRO A 42 -9.34 -4.12 18.21
N THR A 43 -8.80 -3.59 17.13
CA THR A 43 -7.37 -3.62 16.87
C THR A 43 -6.92 -2.25 16.38
N GLN A 44 -5.86 -1.70 16.98
CA GLN A 44 -5.19 -0.51 16.47
C GLN A 44 -4.07 -0.94 15.52
N ILE A 45 -4.00 -0.32 14.34
CA ILE A 45 -2.96 -0.60 13.34
C ILE A 45 -1.77 0.32 13.59
N HIS A 46 -0.62 -0.29 13.85
CA HIS A 46 0.68 0.37 13.95
C HIS A 46 1.52 -0.12 12.77
N SER A 47 1.48 0.61 11.68
CA SER A 47 2.12 0.22 10.42
C SER A 47 3.38 1.02 10.13
N GLY A 48 4.23 0.46 9.31
CA GLY A 48 5.33 1.18 8.67
C GLY A 48 5.38 0.86 7.19
N GLU A 49 5.62 1.86 6.36
CA GLU A 49 5.71 1.69 4.92
C GLU A 49 7.12 1.33 4.50
N MET A 50 7.23 0.26 3.72
CA MET A 50 8.45 -0.18 3.05
C MET A 50 8.10 -0.66 1.64
N HIS A 51 8.63 0.02 0.64
CA HIS A 51 8.39 -0.36 -0.75
C HIS A 51 9.33 -1.51 -1.13
N TYR A 52 8.76 -2.70 -1.37
CA TYR A 52 9.55 -3.89 -1.76
C TYR A 52 10.41 -3.65 -3.00
N ALA A 53 9.93 -2.80 -3.92
CA ALA A 53 10.65 -2.43 -5.14
C ALA A 53 11.97 -1.65 -4.87
N ARG A 54 12.07 -0.99 -3.71
CA ARG A 54 13.21 -0.17 -3.28
C ARG A 54 14.19 -0.88 -2.35
N VAL A 55 13.91 -2.14 -2.01
CA VAL A 55 14.72 -2.93 -1.06
C VAL A 55 15.04 -4.28 -1.69
N PRO A 56 16.32 -4.67 -1.88
CA PRO A 56 16.65 -5.98 -2.43
C PRO A 56 16.01 -7.12 -1.62
N ALA A 57 15.43 -8.10 -2.30
CA ALA A 57 14.63 -9.15 -1.69
C ALA A 57 15.30 -9.89 -0.50
N PRO A 58 16.62 -10.17 -0.49
CA PRO A 58 17.27 -10.80 0.65
C PRO A 58 17.19 -10.01 1.96
N TYR A 59 16.94 -8.69 1.90
CA TYR A 59 16.85 -7.84 3.08
C TYR A 59 15.43 -7.68 3.63
N TRP A 60 14.37 -8.07 2.91
CA TRP A 60 12.99 -7.86 3.34
C TRP A 60 12.73 -8.44 4.74
N ARG A 61 13.07 -9.70 4.96
CA ARG A 61 12.87 -10.39 6.24
C ARG A 61 13.56 -9.67 7.40
N HIS A 62 14.81 -9.25 7.21
CA HIS A 62 15.53 -8.50 8.24
C HIS A 62 14.81 -7.19 8.58
N ARG A 63 14.36 -6.42 7.59
CA ARG A 63 13.64 -5.15 7.81
C ARG A 63 12.31 -5.38 8.53
N MET A 64 11.56 -6.42 8.16
CA MET A 64 10.30 -6.79 8.82
C MET A 64 10.50 -7.20 10.27
N LYS A 65 11.57 -7.92 10.60
CA LYS A 65 11.95 -8.21 11.99
C LYS A 65 12.24 -6.94 12.79
N MET A 66 12.92 -5.97 12.19
CA MET A 66 13.15 -4.67 12.83
C MET A 66 11.82 -3.91 13.06
N MET A 67 10.90 -3.94 12.11
CA MET A 67 9.57 -3.36 12.29
C MET A 67 8.82 -4.02 13.45
N LYS A 68 8.85 -5.35 13.55
CA LYS A 68 8.29 -6.07 14.72
C LYS A 68 8.95 -5.65 16.03
N ALA A 69 10.27 -5.51 16.06
CA ALA A 69 11.00 -5.07 17.24
C ALA A 69 10.64 -3.63 17.66
N MET A 70 10.23 -2.77 16.71
CA MET A 70 9.70 -1.44 16.99
C MET A 70 8.26 -1.46 17.55
N GLY A 71 7.61 -2.63 17.63
CA GLY A 71 6.21 -2.74 18.06
C GLY A 71 5.19 -2.55 16.95
N LEU A 72 5.60 -2.53 15.68
CA LEU A 72 4.67 -2.46 14.56
C LEU A 72 3.98 -3.82 14.37
N ASN A 73 2.70 -3.78 13.97
CA ASN A 73 1.88 -4.95 13.70
C ASN A 73 1.48 -5.08 12.22
N ALA A 74 1.83 -4.10 11.40
CA ALA A 74 1.56 -4.11 9.96
C ALA A 74 2.72 -3.51 9.16
N VAL A 75 2.81 -3.91 7.89
CA VAL A 75 3.62 -3.26 6.86
C VAL A 75 2.72 -2.81 5.73
N ALA A 76 2.90 -1.57 5.27
CA ALA A 76 2.27 -1.06 4.07
C ALA A 76 3.26 -1.00 2.91
N THR A 77 2.79 -1.14 1.69
CA THR A 77 3.61 -0.98 0.49
C THR A 77 2.80 -0.51 -0.70
N TYR A 78 3.36 0.42 -1.47
CA TYR A 78 2.89 0.70 -2.82
C TYR A 78 3.23 -0.44 -3.78
N ILE A 79 2.39 -0.59 -4.80
CA ILE A 79 2.60 -1.52 -5.91
C ILE A 79 2.65 -0.70 -7.19
N PHE A 80 3.85 -0.51 -7.74
CA PHE A 80 4.06 0.35 -8.90
C PHE A 80 3.77 -0.42 -10.18
N TRP A 81 2.83 0.06 -10.96
CA TRP A 81 2.42 -0.59 -12.19
C TRP A 81 3.58 -0.75 -13.18
N ASN A 82 4.35 0.34 -13.41
CA ASN A 82 5.50 0.32 -14.32
C ASN A 82 6.67 -0.55 -13.85
N HIS A 83 6.71 -0.90 -12.56
CA HIS A 83 7.68 -1.85 -12.04
C HIS A 83 7.37 -3.28 -12.50
N HIS A 84 6.11 -3.63 -12.60
CA HIS A 84 5.67 -4.98 -12.96
C HIS A 84 5.41 -5.15 -14.45
N GLU A 85 4.81 -4.17 -15.12
CA GLU A 85 4.64 -4.17 -16.56
C GLU A 85 5.81 -3.43 -17.20
N THR A 86 6.91 -4.14 -17.46
CA THR A 86 8.18 -3.58 -17.95
C THR A 86 8.13 -3.14 -19.43
N SER A 87 7.19 -3.67 -20.19
CA SER A 87 6.82 -3.27 -21.55
C SER A 87 5.34 -3.61 -21.78
N PRO A 88 4.66 -3.02 -22.77
CA PRO A 88 3.25 -3.28 -23.01
C PRO A 88 2.91 -4.78 -23.06
N GLY A 89 2.14 -5.26 -22.10
CA GLY A 89 1.71 -6.66 -21.98
C GLY A 89 2.77 -7.61 -21.43
N VAL A 90 3.98 -7.15 -21.10
CA VAL A 90 5.06 -7.96 -20.53
C VAL A 90 5.14 -7.73 -19.04
N TRP A 91 4.80 -8.75 -18.27
CA TRP A 91 4.69 -8.68 -16.81
C TRP A 91 5.76 -9.50 -16.11
N ASP A 92 6.39 -8.90 -15.10
CA ASP A 92 7.25 -9.61 -14.15
C ASP A 92 6.69 -9.49 -12.73
N TRP A 93 6.37 -10.63 -12.10
CA TRP A 93 5.87 -10.76 -10.75
C TRP A 93 6.72 -11.70 -9.90
N SER A 94 7.89 -12.10 -10.38
CA SER A 94 8.66 -13.21 -9.80
C SER A 94 10.13 -12.95 -9.58
N THR A 95 10.75 -12.04 -10.31
CA THR A 95 12.20 -11.86 -10.24
C THR A 95 12.61 -10.75 -9.25
N GLY A 96 13.55 -11.04 -8.36
CA GLY A 96 14.14 -10.05 -7.47
C GLY A 96 13.10 -9.20 -6.71
N THR A 97 13.16 -7.89 -6.91
CA THR A 97 12.23 -6.93 -6.32
C THR A 97 10.85 -6.91 -6.98
N HIS A 98 10.60 -7.64 -8.05
CA HIS A 98 9.27 -7.80 -8.65
C HIS A 98 8.44 -8.87 -7.94
N ASN A 99 9.03 -9.67 -7.02
CA ASN A 99 8.32 -10.75 -6.35
C ASN A 99 7.46 -10.27 -5.18
N LEU A 100 6.40 -9.52 -5.51
CA LEU A 100 5.41 -9.02 -4.54
C LEU A 100 4.84 -10.14 -3.66
N ARG A 101 4.52 -11.29 -4.26
CA ARG A 101 3.95 -12.43 -3.54
C ARG A 101 4.89 -12.91 -2.42
N GLN A 102 6.19 -13.00 -2.69
CA GLN A 102 7.18 -13.40 -1.69
C GLN A 102 7.32 -12.34 -0.58
N PHE A 103 7.27 -11.05 -0.92
CA PHE A 103 7.26 -9.96 0.06
C PHE A 103 6.09 -10.10 1.05
N ILE A 104 4.86 -10.27 0.52
CA ILE A 104 3.65 -10.43 1.34
C ILE A 104 3.74 -11.67 2.23
N LYS A 105 4.18 -12.81 1.70
CA LYS A 105 4.37 -14.04 2.48
C LYS A 105 5.40 -13.85 3.59
N THR A 106 6.54 -13.21 3.28
CA THR A 106 7.57 -12.91 4.28
C THR A 106 7.03 -12.05 5.41
N ALA A 107 6.20 -11.06 5.10
CA ALA A 107 5.55 -10.24 6.13
C ALA A 107 4.65 -11.09 7.05
N GLY A 108 3.82 -11.96 6.48
CA GLY A 108 2.97 -12.87 7.26
C GLY A 108 3.77 -13.85 8.12
N GLU A 109 4.86 -14.41 7.59
CA GLU A 109 5.78 -15.29 8.34
C GLU A 109 6.45 -14.58 9.53
N GLU A 110 6.70 -13.28 9.41
CA GLU A 110 7.23 -12.46 10.52
C GLU A 110 6.10 -11.91 11.43
N GLY A 111 4.85 -12.30 11.20
CA GLY A 111 3.69 -11.92 12.01
C GLY A 111 3.26 -10.46 11.81
N LEU A 112 3.45 -9.90 10.61
CA LEU A 112 2.95 -8.60 10.20
C LEU A 112 1.71 -8.76 9.32
N MET A 113 0.68 -7.98 9.60
CA MET A 113 -0.41 -7.71 8.65
C MET A 113 0.12 -6.90 7.47
N VAL A 114 -0.56 -6.96 6.33
CA VAL A 114 -0.13 -6.25 5.11
C VAL A 114 -1.23 -5.31 4.62
N ILE A 115 -0.85 -4.09 4.29
CA ILE A 115 -1.70 -3.08 3.66
C ILE A 115 -1.18 -2.87 2.24
N LEU A 116 -2.03 -3.13 1.24
CA LEU A 116 -1.67 -2.96 -0.16
C LEU A 116 -2.12 -1.60 -0.69
N ARG A 117 -1.23 -0.92 -1.41
CA ARG A 117 -1.47 0.41 -1.99
C ARG A 117 -1.19 0.38 -3.51
N PRO A 118 -2.10 -0.21 -4.31
CA PRO A 118 -1.86 -0.45 -5.75
C PRO A 118 -2.06 0.78 -6.64
N GLY A 119 -2.58 1.86 -6.14
CA GLY A 119 -2.88 3.03 -6.93
C GLY A 119 -4.20 2.92 -7.74
N PRO A 120 -4.16 3.09 -9.07
CA PRO A 120 -3.04 2.92 -10.02
C PRO A 120 -1.99 4.04 -10.08
N TYR A 121 -2.28 5.23 -9.54
CA TYR A 121 -1.29 6.27 -9.27
C TYR A 121 -0.78 6.13 -7.83
N CYS A 122 0.54 6.09 -7.64
CA CYS A 122 1.15 5.92 -6.32
C CYS A 122 1.85 7.20 -5.82
N CYS A 123 2.28 8.09 -6.69
CA CYS A 123 3.15 9.21 -6.34
C CYS A 123 4.55 8.73 -5.88
N ALA A 124 4.84 8.82 -4.61
CA ALA A 124 5.96 8.16 -3.92
C ALA A 124 7.36 8.52 -4.46
N GLU A 125 7.57 9.73 -4.96
CA GLU A 125 8.85 10.14 -5.59
C GLU A 125 9.33 9.08 -6.62
N TRP A 126 8.35 8.44 -7.28
CA TRP A 126 8.57 7.40 -8.27
C TRP A 126 8.27 7.91 -9.68
N GLU A 127 9.05 7.46 -10.66
CA GLU A 127 8.92 7.86 -12.06
C GLU A 127 7.46 7.74 -12.52
N PHE A 128 6.93 8.83 -13.07
CA PHE A 128 5.55 8.99 -13.53
C PHE A 128 4.48 8.54 -12.51
N GLY A 129 4.77 8.64 -11.20
CA GLY A 129 3.87 8.20 -10.13
C GLY A 129 3.51 6.72 -10.17
N GLY A 130 4.31 5.90 -10.84
CA GLY A 130 4.11 4.47 -11.03
C GLY A 130 3.39 4.08 -12.32
N TYR A 131 2.94 5.03 -13.13
CA TYR A 131 2.33 4.72 -14.41
C TYR A 131 3.36 4.26 -15.46
N PRO A 132 3.00 3.31 -16.32
CA PRO A 132 3.83 2.96 -17.47
C PRO A 132 4.01 4.12 -18.45
N TRP A 133 5.23 4.33 -18.89
CA TRP A 133 5.63 5.39 -19.81
C TRP A 133 4.94 5.35 -21.17
N TRP A 134 4.38 4.21 -21.57
CA TRP A 134 3.70 4.05 -22.86
C TRP A 134 2.22 4.45 -22.83
N LEU A 135 1.59 4.63 -21.68
CA LEU A 135 0.19 5.04 -21.61
C LEU A 135 -0.10 6.29 -22.46
N PRO A 136 0.72 7.37 -22.39
CA PRO A 136 0.48 8.57 -23.18
C PRO A 136 0.68 8.42 -24.70
N LYS A 137 1.18 7.27 -25.18
CA LYS A 137 1.25 6.99 -26.62
C LYS A 137 -0.14 6.82 -27.25
N ASN A 138 -1.11 6.35 -26.46
CA ASN A 138 -2.51 6.36 -26.89
C ASN A 138 -3.06 7.78 -26.72
N LYS A 139 -3.32 8.47 -27.83
CA LYS A 139 -3.78 9.86 -27.84
C LYS A 139 -5.21 10.04 -27.32
N ASP A 140 -6.00 8.97 -27.29
CA ASP A 140 -7.36 8.98 -26.77
C ASP A 140 -7.40 8.71 -25.24
N LEU A 141 -6.25 8.40 -24.62
CA LEU A 141 -6.15 8.08 -23.22
C LEU A 141 -5.89 9.34 -22.40
N VAL A 142 -6.77 9.58 -21.42
CA VAL A 142 -6.64 10.68 -20.44
C VAL A 142 -6.53 10.07 -19.04
N ILE A 143 -5.33 10.15 -18.46
CA ILE A 143 -5.04 9.58 -17.14
C ILE A 143 -5.86 10.22 -16.02
N ARG A 144 -6.17 9.44 -14.97
CA ARG A 144 -6.90 9.86 -13.76
C ARG A 144 -8.26 10.50 -14.04
N THR A 145 -8.96 10.01 -15.07
CA THR A 145 -10.32 10.41 -15.42
C THR A 145 -11.19 9.17 -15.71
N ASP A 146 -12.51 9.37 -15.86
CA ASP A 146 -13.45 8.31 -16.27
C ASP A 146 -13.34 7.95 -17.77
N ASN A 147 -12.22 8.29 -18.39
CA ASN A 147 -11.90 7.97 -19.77
C ASN A 147 -11.79 6.45 -19.97
N LYS A 148 -12.59 5.92 -20.89
CA LYS A 148 -12.68 4.46 -21.10
C LYS A 148 -11.34 3.82 -21.45
N PRO A 149 -10.50 4.33 -22.38
CA PRO A 149 -9.18 3.74 -22.66
C PRO A 149 -8.28 3.65 -21.43
N PHE A 150 -8.33 4.67 -20.56
CA PHE A 150 -7.55 4.64 -19.31
C PHE A 150 -8.08 3.61 -18.32
N LEU A 151 -9.41 3.56 -18.11
CA LEU A 151 -10.03 2.59 -17.22
C LEU A 151 -9.85 1.14 -17.68
N ASP A 152 -9.88 0.91 -19.01
CA ASP A 152 -9.56 -0.42 -19.56
C ASP A 152 -8.13 -0.84 -19.25
N SER A 153 -7.17 0.09 -19.33
CA SER A 153 -5.77 -0.16 -18.95
C SER A 153 -5.64 -0.42 -17.45
N CYS A 154 -6.30 0.36 -16.59
CA CYS A 154 -6.34 0.13 -15.15
C CYS A 154 -6.94 -1.26 -14.82
N ARG A 155 -7.98 -1.67 -15.52
CA ARG A 155 -8.60 -2.99 -15.33
C ARG A 155 -7.62 -4.13 -15.65
N VAL A 156 -6.82 -4.00 -16.71
CA VAL A 156 -5.79 -4.99 -17.04
C VAL A 156 -4.78 -5.08 -15.91
N TYR A 157 -4.23 -3.96 -15.46
CA TYR A 157 -3.27 -3.91 -14.35
C TYR A 157 -3.84 -4.53 -13.07
N ILE A 158 -5.02 -4.09 -12.63
CA ILE A 158 -5.65 -4.57 -11.38
C ILE A 158 -5.92 -6.08 -11.47
N ASN A 159 -6.35 -6.61 -12.63
CA ASN A 159 -6.55 -8.04 -12.81
C ASN A 159 -5.24 -8.84 -12.78
N GLN A 160 -4.13 -8.29 -13.29
CA GLN A 160 -2.82 -8.95 -13.18
C GLN A 160 -2.33 -8.96 -11.73
N LEU A 161 -2.49 -7.87 -11.00
CA LEU A 161 -2.20 -7.80 -9.57
C LEU A 161 -3.05 -8.82 -8.79
N ALA A 162 -4.34 -8.86 -9.04
CA ALA A 162 -5.28 -9.75 -8.36
C ALA A 162 -4.83 -11.22 -8.43
N LYS A 163 -4.36 -11.68 -9.58
CA LYS A 163 -3.81 -13.04 -9.75
C LYS A 163 -2.65 -13.35 -8.79
N GLN A 164 -1.93 -12.32 -8.33
CA GLN A 164 -0.77 -12.50 -7.44
C GLN A 164 -1.14 -12.53 -5.96
N VAL A 165 -2.26 -11.88 -5.56
CA VAL A 165 -2.47 -11.55 -4.15
C VAL A 165 -3.83 -11.95 -3.57
N LEU A 166 -4.81 -12.35 -4.36
CA LEU A 166 -6.17 -12.62 -3.84
C LEU A 166 -6.21 -13.75 -2.80
N ASP A 167 -5.42 -14.81 -2.98
CA ASP A 167 -5.30 -15.91 -2.03
C ASP A 167 -4.46 -15.55 -0.79
N LEU A 168 -3.86 -14.36 -0.77
CA LEU A 168 -3.11 -13.81 0.36
C LEU A 168 -3.95 -12.85 1.21
N GLN A 169 -5.23 -12.65 0.90
CA GLN A 169 -6.13 -11.90 1.76
C GLN A 169 -6.35 -12.64 3.09
N VAL A 170 -6.57 -11.89 4.14
CA VAL A 170 -6.75 -12.42 5.51
C VAL A 170 -7.88 -13.45 5.58
N THR A 171 -8.93 -13.26 4.82
CA THR A 171 -10.07 -14.17 4.68
C THR A 171 -9.72 -15.49 3.97
N GLN A 172 -8.58 -15.54 3.29
CA GLN A 172 -8.05 -16.74 2.65
C GLN A 172 -6.86 -17.36 3.42
N GLY A 173 -6.49 -16.75 4.57
CA GLY A 173 -5.40 -17.20 5.42
C GLY A 173 -4.08 -16.46 5.19
N GLY A 174 -4.03 -15.47 4.31
CA GLY A 174 -2.87 -14.60 4.11
C GLY A 174 -2.86 -13.41 5.08
N PRO A 175 -1.85 -12.54 4.99
CA PRO A 175 -1.71 -11.40 5.89
C PRO A 175 -2.36 -10.11 5.39
N VAL A 176 -2.92 -10.06 4.17
CA VAL A 176 -3.46 -8.83 3.57
C VAL A 176 -4.78 -8.46 4.23
N ILE A 177 -4.83 -7.29 4.87
CA ILE A 177 -5.98 -6.81 5.64
C ILE A 177 -6.74 -5.67 4.97
N MET A 178 -6.08 -4.84 4.17
CA MET A 178 -6.68 -3.65 3.54
C MET A 178 -6.05 -3.41 2.17
N VAL A 179 -6.81 -2.75 1.29
CA VAL A 179 -6.34 -2.27 -0.02
C VAL A 179 -6.75 -0.82 -0.25
N GLN A 180 -5.80 0.01 -0.70
CA GLN A 180 -6.05 1.40 -1.05
C GLN A 180 -6.62 1.51 -2.47
N ALA A 181 -7.57 2.43 -2.65
CA ALA A 181 -8.08 2.83 -3.96
C ALA A 181 -7.58 4.24 -4.29
N GLU A 182 -6.83 4.38 -5.37
CA GLU A 182 -6.17 5.62 -5.79
C GLU A 182 -5.11 6.12 -4.77
N ASN A 183 -4.52 7.28 -4.97
CA ASN A 183 -3.65 7.93 -3.99
C ASN A 183 -3.66 9.44 -4.17
N GLU A 184 -3.89 10.18 -3.07
CA GLU A 184 -3.94 11.64 -3.03
C GLU A 184 -4.78 12.24 -4.17
N PHE A 185 -5.88 11.57 -4.50
CA PHE A 185 -6.72 11.98 -5.61
C PHE A 185 -7.35 13.35 -5.39
N GLY A 186 -7.59 13.71 -4.14
CA GLY A 186 -8.07 15.05 -3.78
C GLY A 186 -7.12 16.17 -4.19
N SER A 187 -5.80 15.92 -4.16
CA SER A 187 -4.79 16.86 -4.66
C SER A 187 -4.88 17.04 -6.17
N TYR A 188 -5.06 15.94 -6.91
CA TYR A 188 -5.27 15.99 -8.35
C TYR A 188 -6.56 16.78 -8.71
N VAL A 189 -7.67 16.50 -8.02
CA VAL A 189 -8.93 17.22 -8.18
C VAL A 189 -8.76 18.73 -7.94
N ALA A 190 -8.01 19.11 -6.90
CA ALA A 190 -7.76 20.52 -6.58
C ALA A 190 -6.96 21.23 -7.68
N GLN A 191 -6.09 20.50 -8.40
CA GLN A 191 -5.27 21.04 -9.50
C GLN A 191 -6.03 21.06 -10.84
N ARG A 192 -6.97 20.12 -11.06
CA ARG A 192 -7.69 19.95 -12.33
C ARG A 192 -9.10 20.54 -12.26
N LYS A 193 -9.17 21.84 -12.00
CA LYS A 193 -10.44 22.60 -11.94
C LYS A 193 -11.16 22.70 -13.28
N ASP A 194 -10.48 22.39 -14.37
CA ASP A 194 -11.02 22.27 -15.72
C ASP A 194 -11.94 21.03 -15.90
N ILE A 195 -11.86 20.04 -15.00
CA ILE A 195 -12.67 18.83 -15.00
C ILE A 195 -13.77 18.95 -13.91
N PRO A 196 -15.05 18.71 -14.23
CA PRO A 196 -16.12 18.74 -13.24
C PRO A 196 -15.89 17.73 -12.10
N LEU A 197 -16.24 18.13 -10.87
CA LEU A 197 -16.09 17.28 -9.68
C LEU A 197 -16.80 15.92 -9.84
N GLU A 198 -17.97 15.90 -10.46
CA GLU A 198 -18.71 14.67 -10.70
C GLU A 198 -17.98 13.68 -11.62
N THR A 199 -17.20 14.18 -12.58
CA THR A 199 -16.34 13.35 -13.43
C THR A 199 -15.25 12.71 -12.62
N HIS A 200 -14.60 13.46 -11.72
CA HIS A 200 -13.62 12.95 -10.79
C HIS A 200 -14.21 11.89 -9.86
N LYS A 201 -15.40 12.14 -9.31
CA LYS A 201 -16.09 11.18 -8.43
C LYS A 201 -16.45 9.89 -9.15
N ARG A 202 -16.93 9.97 -10.42
CA ARG A 202 -17.18 8.76 -11.22
C ARG A 202 -15.91 7.95 -11.45
N TYR A 203 -14.80 8.61 -11.79
CA TYR A 203 -13.50 7.93 -11.93
C TYR A 203 -13.09 7.19 -10.65
N ALA A 204 -13.07 7.90 -9.52
CA ALA A 204 -12.67 7.33 -8.23
C ALA A 204 -13.55 6.13 -7.83
N ALA A 205 -14.88 6.23 -8.01
CA ALA A 205 -15.81 5.14 -7.80
C ALA A 205 -15.51 3.94 -8.71
N GLN A 206 -15.13 4.19 -9.97
CA GLN A 206 -14.78 3.12 -10.90
C GLN A 206 -13.47 2.41 -10.51
N ILE A 207 -12.47 3.12 -10.00
CA ILE A 207 -11.24 2.47 -9.49
C ILE A 207 -11.59 1.51 -8.33
N ARG A 208 -12.41 1.96 -7.37
CA ARG A 208 -12.91 1.08 -6.32
C ARG A 208 -13.67 -0.13 -6.89
N GLN A 209 -14.53 0.09 -7.86
CA GLN A 209 -15.31 -0.98 -8.48
C GLN A 209 -14.42 -1.99 -9.24
N LEU A 210 -13.34 -1.53 -9.89
CA LEU A 210 -12.36 -2.42 -10.53
C LEU A 210 -11.68 -3.35 -9.52
N LEU A 211 -11.31 -2.85 -8.34
CA LEU A 211 -10.76 -3.66 -7.25
C LEU A 211 -11.78 -4.72 -6.76
N LEU A 212 -13.03 -4.32 -6.54
CA LEU A 212 -14.10 -5.26 -6.16
C LEU A 212 -14.32 -6.35 -7.21
N ASN A 213 -14.42 -5.95 -8.48
CA ASN A 213 -14.63 -6.87 -9.60
C ASN A 213 -13.46 -7.84 -9.79
N ALA A 214 -12.25 -7.41 -9.44
CA ALA A 214 -11.06 -8.26 -9.47
C ALA A 214 -11.02 -9.30 -8.33
N GLY A 215 -11.88 -9.14 -7.28
CA GLY A 215 -12.00 -10.11 -6.18
C GLY A 215 -11.40 -9.67 -4.85
N PHE A 216 -11.06 -8.39 -4.67
CA PHE A 216 -10.68 -7.88 -3.35
C PHE A 216 -11.90 -7.80 -2.44
N THR A 217 -11.82 -8.47 -1.28
CA THR A 217 -12.90 -8.55 -0.28
C THR A 217 -12.54 -7.89 1.06
N VAL A 218 -11.27 -7.56 1.26
CA VAL A 218 -10.81 -6.80 2.43
C VAL A 218 -11.26 -5.34 2.35
N PRO A 219 -11.41 -4.64 3.49
CA PRO A 219 -11.78 -3.23 3.51
C PRO A 219 -10.90 -2.37 2.59
N MET A 220 -11.53 -1.42 1.92
CA MET A 220 -10.85 -0.43 1.09
C MET A 220 -10.73 0.89 1.82
N PHE A 221 -9.67 1.65 1.50
CA PHE A 221 -9.45 2.98 2.04
C PHE A 221 -8.92 3.93 0.97
N THR A 222 -9.03 5.23 1.21
CA THR A 222 -8.38 6.31 0.44
C THR A 222 -7.38 7.03 1.33
N SER A 223 -6.41 7.70 0.73
CA SER A 223 -5.31 8.37 1.42
C SER A 223 -5.12 9.75 0.79
N ASP A 224 -5.44 10.81 1.56
CA ASP A 224 -5.41 12.20 1.12
C ASP A 224 -5.05 13.14 2.27
N GLY A 225 -4.60 14.35 1.97
CA GLY A 225 -4.58 15.42 2.98
C GLY A 225 -6.00 15.64 3.54
N SER A 226 -6.13 15.83 4.85
CA SER A 226 -7.44 15.96 5.53
C SER A 226 -8.34 17.04 4.92
N TRP A 227 -7.77 18.08 4.32
CA TRP A 227 -8.48 19.19 3.65
C TRP A 227 -8.90 18.88 2.20
N LEU A 228 -8.53 17.70 1.68
CA LEU A 228 -8.76 17.28 0.29
C LEU A 228 -9.84 16.18 0.16
N PHE A 229 -10.42 15.72 1.25
CA PHE A 229 -11.42 14.63 1.25
C PHE A 229 -12.61 14.89 0.35
N LYS A 230 -13.01 16.17 0.17
CA LYS A 230 -14.07 16.54 -0.79
C LYS A 230 -13.80 15.97 -2.19
N GLY A 231 -12.54 16.00 -2.64
CA GLY A 231 -12.11 15.43 -3.92
C GLY A 231 -11.75 13.96 -3.86
N GLY A 232 -11.05 13.54 -2.80
CA GLY A 232 -10.38 12.25 -2.69
C GLY A 232 -11.18 11.14 -2.04
N ALA A 233 -12.13 11.44 -1.13
CA ALA A 233 -12.93 10.39 -0.49
C ALA A 233 -13.81 9.64 -1.50
N ILE A 234 -13.87 8.32 -1.36
CA ILE A 234 -14.65 7.40 -2.18
C ILE A 234 -15.72 6.74 -1.31
N GLU A 235 -16.98 6.79 -1.73
CA GLU A 235 -18.06 6.10 -1.01
C GLU A 235 -17.78 4.60 -0.89
N GLY A 236 -17.95 4.06 0.33
CA GLY A 236 -17.66 2.66 0.64
C GLY A 236 -16.18 2.32 0.80
N ALA A 237 -15.30 3.34 0.87
CA ALA A 237 -13.93 3.22 1.32
C ALA A 237 -13.70 4.10 2.55
N LEU A 238 -12.85 3.67 3.49
CA LEU A 238 -12.48 4.47 4.65
C LEU A 238 -11.58 5.64 4.23
N PRO A 239 -11.96 6.90 4.44
CA PRO A 239 -11.04 8.01 4.21
C PRO A 239 -9.97 8.03 5.30
N THR A 240 -8.71 8.06 4.91
CA THR A 240 -7.57 8.20 5.83
C THR A 240 -6.75 9.44 5.50
N ALA A 241 -6.15 10.05 6.51
CA ALA A 241 -5.44 11.30 6.33
C ALA A 241 -3.93 11.11 6.13
N ASN A 242 -3.32 12.02 5.38
CA ASN A 242 -1.88 12.14 5.22
C ASN A 242 -1.37 13.36 6.02
N GLY A 243 -0.32 13.18 6.81
CA GLY A 243 0.35 14.25 7.56
C GLY A 243 -0.50 14.94 8.64
N GLU A 244 -1.68 14.42 9.01
CA GLU A 244 -2.58 15.08 9.95
C GLU A 244 -2.20 14.78 11.41
N GLY A 245 -1.67 15.76 12.09
CA GLY A 245 -1.26 15.67 13.51
C GLY A 245 -2.29 16.17 14.51
N ASP A 246 -3.38 16.81 14.06
CA ASP A 246 -4.47 17.28 14.89
C ASP A 246 -5.57 16.21 14.97
N ILE A 247 -5.76 15.65 16.18
CA ILE A 247 -6.70 14.54 16.42
C ILE A 247 -8.16 14.95 16.20
N ASP A 248 -8.52 16.15 16.67
CA ASP A 248 -9.91 16.61 16.59
C ASP A 248 -10.28 16.93 15.14
N LYS A 249 -9.38 17.55 14.42
CA LYS A 249 -9.52 17.80 12.99
C LYS A 249 -9.60 16.48 12.20
N LEU A 250 -8.71 15.50 12.49
CA LEU A 250 -8.77 14.17 11.88
C LEU A 250 -10.15 13.52 12.10
N LYS A 251 -10.60 13.45 13.34
CA LYS A 251 -11.89 12.86 13.70
C LYS A 251 -13.04 13.57 13.00
N LYS A 252 -13.03 14.91 12.99
CA LYS A 252 -14.06 15.71 12.35
C LYS A 252 -14.18 15.39 10.86
N VAL A 253 -13.07 15.43 10.12
CA VAL A 253 -13.12 15.22 8.67
C VAL A 253 -13.42 13.76 8.29
N VAL A 254 -12.91 12.78 9.03
CA VAL A 254 -13.27 11.37 8.80
C VAL A 254 -14.77 11.17 9.04
N ASN A 255 -15.32 11.70 10.12
CA ASN A 255 -16.75 11.58 10.43
C ASN A 255 -17.64 12.21 9.36
N GLU A 256 -17.22 13.31 8.75
CA GLU A 256 -17.97 13.97 7.66
C GLU A 256 -18.13 13.07 6.43
N TYR A 257 -17.13 12.24 6.14
CA TYR A 257 -17.09 11.41 4.92
C TYR A 257 -17.27 9.91 5.19
N HIS A 258 -17.41 9.49 6.46
CA HIS A 258 -17.53 8.07 6.84
C HIS A 258 -18.66 7.80 7.84
N GLY A 259 -19.84 8.35 7.58
CA GLY A 259 -21.05 8.02 8.35
C GLY A 259 -21.02 8.44 9.83
N GLY A 260 -20.20 9.43 10.20
CA GLY A 260 -20.15 9.99 11.54
C GLY A 260 -19.29 9.21 12.55
N VAL A 261 -18.59 8.17 12.12
CA VAL A 261 -17.77 7.30 13.00
C VAL A 261 -16.44 6.93 12.37
N GLY A 262 -15.42 6.61 13.22
CA GLY A 262 -14.16 6.05 12.79
C GLY A 262 -14.29 4.66 12.12
N PRO A 263 -13.20 3.89 12.02
CA PRO A 263 -11.91 4.10 12.68
C PRO A 263 -11.13 5.28 12.10
N TYR A 264 -10.18 5.78 12.88
CA TYR A 264 -9.33 6.89 12.48
C TYR A 264 -7.93 6.40 12.18
N MET A 265 -7.40 6.81 11.02
CA MET A 265 -6.06 6.40 10.59
C MET A 265 -5.35 7.54 9.87
N VAL A 266 -4.07 7.72 10.19
CA VAL A 266 -3.13 8.53 9.42
C VAL A 266 -2.32 7.57 8.55
N ALA A 267 -2.69 7.48 7.26
CA ALA A 267 -2.10 6.53 6.33
C ALA A 267 -0.68 6.92 5.90
N GLU A 268 -0.33 8.20 6.06
CA GLU A 268 1.03 8.67 5.90
C GLU A 268 1.40 9.62 7.05
N PHE A 269 2.09 9.05 8.03
CA PHE A 269 2.73 9.80 9.11
C PHE A 269 4.20 10.00 8.78
N TYR A 270 4.60 11.24 8.59
CA TYR A 270 5.93 11.62 8.10
C TYR A 270 6.92 11.82 9.26
N PRO A 271 7.80 10.82 9.56
CA PRO A 271 8.88 10.96 10.55
C PRO A 271 10.11 11.69 10.00
N GLY A 272 10.09 12.09 8.75
CA GLY A 272 11.09 12.81 7.99
C GLY A 272 10.43 13.49 6.79
N TRP A 273 11.18 13.61 5.71
CA TRP A 273 10.68 14.14 4.43
C TRP A 273 11.44 13.50 3.27
N LEU A 274 10.92 13.63 2.06
CA LEU A 274 11.62 13.25 0.83
C LEU A 274 12.92 14.06 0.65
N SER A 275 13.84 13.55 -0.16
CA SER A 275 15.13 14.18 -0.43
C SER A 275 15.32 14.40 -1.93
N HIS A 276 15.76 15.63 -2.28
CA HIS A 276 16.14 15.97 -3.63
C HIS A 276 17.66 15.94 -3.81
N TRP A 277 18.12 15.81 -5.06
CA TRP A 277 19.52 15.98 -5.39
C TRP A 277 20.00 17.41 -5.09
N ALA A 278 21.24 17.51 -4.62
CA ALA A 278 21.87 18.77 -4.23
C ALA A 278 21.25 19.48 -3.01
N GLU A 279 20.34 18.85 -2.27
CA GLU A 279 19.79 19.36 -1.01
C GLU A 279 20.29 18.54 0.18
N PRO A 280 20.39 19.12 1.39
CA PRO A 280 20.65 18.37 2.61
C PRO A 280 19.53 17.37 2.90
N PHE A 281 19.89 16.19 3.41
CA PHE A 281 18.87 15.24 3.88
C PHE A 281 18.03 15.85 5.01
N PRO A 282 16.68 15.84 4.88
CA PRO A 282 15.80 16.35 5.92
C PRO A 282 15.97 15.58 7.23
N ARG A 283 15.89 16.30 8.35
CA ARG A 283 15.96 15.70 9.68
C ARG A 283 14.86 16.25 10.56
N VAL A 284 14.13 15.35 11.20
CA VAL A 284 13.13 15.64 12.22
C VAL A 284 13.66 15.16 13.56
N SER A 285 13.41 15.89 14.64
CA SER A 285 13.90 15.48 15.96
C SER A 285 13.18 14.22 16.44
N THR A 286 13.91 13.34 17.12
CA THR A 286 13.36 12.13 17.74
C THR A 286 12.22 12.46 18.69
N GLU A 287 12.36 13.52 19.47
CA GLU A 287 11.34 13.97 20.44
C GLU A 287 10.04 14.34 19.74
N SER A 288 10.10 15.00 18.59
CA SER A 288 8.92 15.37 17.79
C SER A 288 8.18 14.13 17.29
N VAL A 289 8.91 13.15 16.73
CA VAL A 289 8.33 11.89 16.23
C VAL A 289 7.71 11.09 17.37
N VAL A 290 8.42 10.93 18.50
CA VAL A 290 7.95 10.22 19.69
C VAL A 290 6.69 10.89 20.26
N LYS A 291 6.68 12.22 20.39
CA LYS A 291 5.53 12.99 20.88
C LYS A 291 4.29 12.75 20.00
N GLN A 292 4.44 12.82 18.70
CA GLN A 292 3.32 12.61 17.76
C GLN A 292 2.85 11.16 17.76
N THR A 293 3.77 10.19 17.78
CA THR A 293 3.44 8.77 17.90
C THR A 293 2.64 8.49 19.17
N LYS A 294 3.13 8.99 20.32
CA LYS A 294 2.41 8.85 21.59
C LYS A 294 1.01 9.45 21.51
N LYS A 295 0.86 10.61 20.89
CA LYS A 295 -0.45 11.27 20.71
C LYS A 295 -1.42 10.38 19.92
N TYR A 296 -0.98 9.69 18.87
CA TYR A 296 -1.81 8.74 18.13
C TYR A 296 -2.17 7.52 18.99
N LEU A 297 -1.19 6.91 19.66
CA LEU A 297 -1.41 5.76 20.53
C LEU A 297 -2.43 6.05 21.64
N ASP A 298 -2.25 7.15 22.38
CA ASP A 298 -3.11 7.55 23.48
C ASP A 298 -4.57 7.86 23.04
N ASN A 299 -4.78 8.19 21.76
CA ASN A 299 -6.10 8.53 21.22
C ASN A 299 -6.73 7.43 20.35
N GLY A 300 -6.12 6.24 20.29
CA GLY A 300 -6.62 5.13 19.49
C GLY A 300 -6.55 5.38 17.97
N ILE A 301 -5.66 6.28 17.52
CA ILE A 301 -5.46 6.57 16.10
C ILE A 301 -4.48 5.56 15.50
N SER A 302 -4.94 4.81 14.51
CA SER A 302 -4.04 3.97 13.71
C SER A 302 -3.15 4.83 12.82
N PHE A 303 -1.94 4.35 12.53
CA PHE A 303 -0.99 5.12 11.73
C PHE A 303 -0.08 4.23 10.90
N ASN A 304 0.50 4.82 9.87
CA ASN A 304 1.53 4.21 9.03
C ASN A 304 2.71 5.18 8.89
N TYR A 305 3.86 4.81 9.45
CA TYR A 305 5.08 5.60 9.25
C TYR A 305 5.46 5.62 7.78
N TYR A 306 5.42 6.77 7.18
CA TYR A 306 5.82 7.01 5.80
C TYR A 306 7.08 7.87 5.74
N MET A 307 8.27 7.29 5.63
CA MET A 307 8.61 5.88 5.48
C MET A 307 9.22 5.34 6.77
N VAL A 308 8.99 4.06 7.10
CA VAL A 308 9.83 3.38 8.08
C VAL A 308 11.17 2.95 7.46
N HIS A 309 11.19 2.76 6.15
CA HIS A 309 12.38 2.46 5.35
C HIS A 309 12.21 2.99 3.93
N GLY A 310 12.86 4.08 3.58
CA GLY A 310 12.77 4.70 2.26
C GLY A 310 13.30 3.80 1.14
N GLY A 311 14.49 3.25 1.33
CA GLY A 311 15.12 2.34 0.36
C GLY A 311 15.92 3.09 -0.72
N THR A 312 16.04 2.48 -1.89
CA THR A 312 16.86 2.99 -3.00
C THR A 312 16.03 3.04 -4.29
N ASN A 313 16.08 4.16 -4.99
CA ASN A 313 15.58 4.26 -6.35
C ASN A 313 16.61 3.67 -7.31
N PHE A 314 16.39 2.42 -7.75
CA PHE A 314 17.29 1.72 -8.66
C PHE A 314 17.06 2.15 -10.11
N GLY A 315 18.14 2.23 -10.89
CA GLY A 315 18.06 2.56 -12.31
C GLY A 315 17.44 3.94 -12.56
N PHE A 316 16.36 4.00 -13.32
CA PHE A 316 15.66 5.22 -13.74
C PHE A 316 14.27 5.35 -13.10
N ILE A 317 14.07 4.82 -11.90
CA ILE A 317 12.76 4.82 -11.23
C ILE A 317 12.52 6.04 -10.35
N ALA A 318 13.54 6.89 -10.12
CA ALA A 318 13.37 8.13 -9.39
C ALA A 318 12.44 9.10 -10.16
N GLY A 319 11.52 9.71 -9.43
CA GLY A 319 10.69 10.78 -9.92
C GLY A 319 11.34 12.15 -9.78
N ALA A 320 10.55 13.18 -9.94
CA ALA A 320 10.94 14.55 -9.68
C ALA A 320 9.74 15.40 -9.26
N ASN A 321 9.95 16.33 -8.33
CA ASN A 321 8.99 17.36 -8.02
C ASN A 321 9.14 18.56 -8.96
N TYR A 322 8.07 19.32 -9.13
CA TYR A 322 8.05 20.53 -9.95
C TYR A 322 7.41 21.65 -9.16
N SER A 323 8.14 22.71 -8.90
CA SER A 323 7.54 23.96 -8.39
C SER A 323 6.99 24.82 -9.53
N ASN A 324 7.56 24.68 -10.73
CA ASN A 324 7.10 25.27 -12.00
C ASN A 324 7.80 24.52 -13.17
N PRO A 325 7.41 24.76 -14.45
CA PRO A 325 7.99 24.05 -15.60
C PRO A 325 9.51 24.14 -15.76
N THR A 326 10.15 25.11 -15.13
CA THR A 326 11.60 25.33 -15.23
C THR A 326 12.37 24.90 -13.98
N ASN A 327 11.67 24.57 -12.89
CA ASN A 327 12.28 24.12 -11.64
C ASN A 327 11.92 22.66 -11.37
N ILE A 328 12.76 21.78 -11.90
CA ILE A 328 12.67 20.34 -11.72
C ILE A 328 13.59 19.97 -10.57
N GLN A 329 13.05 19.28 -9.57
CA GLN A 329 13.77 18.81 -8.39
C GLN A 329 13.77 17.27 -8.39
N PRO A 330 14.84 16.65 -8.98
CA PRO A 330 14.93 15.19 -9.02
C PRO A 330 15.01 14.60 -7.61
N ASP A 331 14.23 13.55 -7.37
CA ASP A 331 14.14 12.87 -6.09
C ASP A 331 15.28 11.86 -5.91
N ILE A 332 15.82 11.77 -4.69
CA ILE A 332 16.76 10.71 -4.30
C ILE A 332 15.95 9.51 -3.78
N THR A 333 15.05 9.78 -2.83
CA THR A 333 14.22 8.76 -2.18
C THR A 333 13.03 9.41 -1.45
N SER A 334 12.06 8.59 -1.08
CA SER A 334 10.97 8.98 -0.18
C SER A 334 11.41 8.99 1.28
#